data_529bfd9a41d855c48217949d23f89de5
#
_entry.id   529bfd9a41d855c48217949d23f89de5
#
_cell.length_a   1.000
_cell.length_b   1.000
_cell.length_c   1.000
_cell.angle_alpha   90.00
_cell.angle_beta   90.00
_cell.angle_gamma   90.00
#
_symmetry.space_group_name_H-M   'P 1'
#
loop_
_entity.id
_entity.type
_entity.pdbx_description
1 polymer ?
#
loop_
_entity_poly.entity_id
_entity_poly.type
_entity_poly.pdbx_seq_one_letter_code
_entity_poly.pdbx_strand_id
1 'polypeptide(L)'
;GSARDAARAVGCELEQIVKSLVFICDGAAVLALLPGNRRADAAKVAAATGAFGARVARPEEVVAATGFEPGAVPPFPAPHVVGTFIDEALLTHEVVWCGAGSERHIMGLSPLEVARVTQAVAADLAEEA
;
A
#
# COMPACT_ATOMS: atom_id res chain seq x y z
N GLY A 1 -13.85 -5.34 -6.39
CA GLY A 1 -12.78 -6.04 -5.97
C GLY A 1 -12.24 -5.76 -4.60
N SER A 2 -12.07 -6.82 -3.85
CA SER A 2 -11.42 -6.79 -2.56
C SER A 2 -10.10 -7.55 -2.65
N ALA A 3 -9.28 -7.44 -1.61
CA ALA A 3 -8.06 -8.24 -1.52
C ALA A 3 -8.37 -9.73 -1.54
N ARG A 4 -9.49 -10.16 -0.93
CA ARG A 4 -9.93 -11.56 -0.97
C ARG A 4 -10.24 -12.02 -2.38
N ASP A 5 -10.93 -11.21 -3.16
CA ASP A 5 -11.27 -11.54 -4.54
C ASP A 5 -10.01 -11.66 -5.38
N ALA A 6 -9.06 -10.76 -5.18
CA ALA A 6 -7.77 -10.81 -5.86
C ALA A 6 -7.00 -12.09 -5.51
N ALA A 7 -6.95 -12.46 -4.23
CA ALA A 7 -6.27 -13.67 -3.80
C ALA A 7 -6.88 -14.93 -4.42
N ARG A 8 -8.21 -14.99 -4.50
CA ARG A 8 -8.90 -16.11 -5.15
C ARG A 8 -8.60 -16.17 -6.64
N ALA A 9 -8.57 -15.02 -7.29
CA ALA A 9 -8.36 -14.95 -8.73
C ALA A 9 -6.98 -15.48 -9.16
N VAL A 10 -5.95 -15.25 -8.35
CA VAL A 10 -4.58 -15.70 -8.68
C VAL A 10 -4.17 -16.96 -7.92
N GLY A 11 -4.99 -17.42 -6.97
CA GLY A 11 -4.68 -18.62 -6.20
C GLY A 11 -3.57 -18.45 -5.17
N CYS A 12 -3.48 -17.26 -4.54
CA CYS A 12 -2.48 -17.00 -3.52
C CYS A 12 -3.13 -16.77 -2.15
N GLU A 13 -2.31 -16.65 -1.12
CA GLU A 13 -2.76 -16.30 0.21
C GLU A 13 -3.10 -14.80 0.29
N LEU A 14 -4.07 -14.46 1.15
CA LEU A 14 -4.49 -13.07 1.33
C LEU A 14 -3.32 -12.17 1.75
N GLU A 15 -2.40 -12.70 2.56
CA GLU A 15 -1.22 -11.97 3.03
C GLU A 15 -0.24 -11.62 1.92
N GLN A 16 -0.35 -12.25 0.75
CA GLN A 16 0.49 -11.96 -0.41
C GLN A 16 -0.10 -10.86 -1.32
N ILE A 17 -1.31 -10.40 -1.03
CA ILE A 17 -1.92 -9.28 -1.75
C ILE A 17 -1.41 -7.98 -1.15
N VAL A 18 -0.96 -7.07 -1.99
CA VAL A 18 -0.52 -5.74 -1.56
C VAL A 18 -1.72 -4.79 -1.60
N LYS A 19 -2.07 -4.24 -0.44
CA LYS A 19 -3.02 -3.13 -0.36
C LYS A 19 -2.24 -1.83 -0.42
N SER A 20 -2.62 -0.95 -1.33
CA SER A 20 -2.01 0.38 -1.48
C SER A 20 -2.95 1.41 -0.85
N LEU A 21 -2.58 1.92 0.31
CA LEU A 21 -3.40 2.88 1.07
C LEU A 21 -2.72 4.25 1.06
N VAL A 22 -3.52 5.29 0.87
CA VAL A 22 -3.03 6.66 0.97
C VAL A 22 -3.33 7.20 2.36
N PHE A 23 -2.33 7.74 3.01
CA PHE A 23 -2.44 8.44 4.29
C PHE A 23 -2.12 9.91 4.10
N ILE A 24 -2.79 10.75 4.87
CA ILE A 24 -2.43 12.16 4.97
C ILE A 24 -1.63 12.33 6.25
N CYS A 25 -0.36 12.68 6.10
CA CYS A 25 0.58 12.82 7.20
C CYS A 25 1.02 14.29 7.28
N ASP A 26 0.57 14.98 8.31
CA ASP A 26 0.82 16.43 8.46
C ASP A 26 0.50 17.21 7.18
N GLY A 27 -0.63 16.86 6.53
CA GLY A 27 -1.09 17.52 5.33
C GLY A 27 -0.52 16.99 4.01
N ALA A 28 0.42 16.06 4.04
CA ALA A 28 1.04 15.50 2.83
C ALA A 28 0.59 14.06 2.59
N ALA A 29 0.36 13.69 1.32
CA ALA A 29 -0.06 12.34 0.97
C ALA A 29 1.14 11.41 0.90
N VAL A 30 1.05 10.27 1.58
CA VAL A 30 2.02 9.19 1.50
C VAL A 30 1.31 7.89 1.15
N LEU A 31 2.03 6.98 0.52
CA LEU A 31 1.53 5.67 0.14
C LEU A 31 2.06 4.63 1.12
N ALA A 32 1.16 3.82 1.68
CA ALA A 32 1.50 2.74 2.57
C ALA A 32 1.08 1.41 1.93
N LEU A 33 2.02 0.51 1.78
CA LEU A 33 1.81 -0.81 1.18
C LEU A 33 1.75 -1.85 2.29
N LEU A 34 0.60 -2.50 2.44
CA LEU A 34 0.36 -3.46 3.50
C LEU A 34 -0.16 -4.79 2.97
N PRO A 35 0.05 -5.90 3.72
CA PRO A 35 -0.57 -7.17 3.38
C PRO A 35 -2.10 -7.10 3.42
N GLY A 36 -2.74 -7.84 2.53
CA GLY A 36 -4.20 -7.83 2.41
C GLY A 36 -4.95 -8.28 3.65
N ASN A 37 -4.31 -9.02 4.55
CA ASN A 37 -4.91 -9.51 5.79
C ASN A 37 -4.64 -8.63 7.02
N ARG A 38 -3.98 -7.48 6.84
CA ARG A 38 -3.62 -6.60 7.95
C ARG A 38 -4.24 -5.21 7.79
N ARG A 39 -4.53 -4.58 8.90
CA ARG A 39 -5.03 -3.21 8.93
C ARG A 39 -3.87 -2.26 9.26
N ALA A 40 -3.88 -1.09 8.65
CA ALA A 40 -2.86 -0.08 8.94
C ALA A 40 -3.09 0.54 10.32
N ASP A 41 -1.99 0.79 11.02
CA ASP A 41 -1.98 1.53 12.28
C ASP A 41 -1.51 2.96 11.98
N ALA A 42 -2.39 3.94 12.12
CA ALA A 42 -2.08 5.33 11.80
C ALA A 42 -0.91 5.88 12.62
N ALA A 43 -0.77 5.47 13.87
CA ALA A 43 0.35 5.91 14.71
C ALA A 43 1.68 5.36 14.19
N LYS A 44 1.70 4.11 13.70
CA LYS A 44 2.89 3.52 13.09
C LYS A 44 3.23 4.20 11.76
N VAL A 45 2.23 4.56 10.97
CA VAL A 45 2.44 5.31 9.74
C VAL A 45 3.04 6.67 10.05
N ALA A 46 2.50 7.39 11.03
CA ALA A 46 3.04 8.67 11.45
C ALA A 46 4.51 8.53 11.90
N ALA A 47 4.80 7.52 12.71
CA ALA A 47 6.16 7.27 13.18
C ALA A 47 7.13 6.99 12.03
N ALA A 48 6.71 6.18 11.06
CA ALA A 48 7.53 5.84 9.89
C ALA A 48 7.86 7.06 9.04
N THR A 49 6.90 7.99 8.91
CA THR A 49 7.07 9.21 8.11
C THR A 49 7.77 10.36 8.87
N GLY A 50 7.86 10.25 10.19
CA GLY A 50 8.33 11.35 11.03
C GLY A 50 7.28 12.43 11.25
N ALA A 51 6.01 12.16 10.93
CA ALA A 51 4.91 13.11 11.09
C ALA A 51 4.38 13.11 12.53
N PHE A 52 3.78 14.22 12.92
CA PHE A 52 3.07 14.30 14.21
C PHE A 52 1.76 13.54 14.20
N GLY A 53 1.08 13.45 13.04
CA GLY A 53 -0.16 12.74 12.91
C GLY A 53 -0.37 12.20 11.51
N ALA A 54 -1.16 11.13 11.43
CA ALA A 54 -1.53 10.50 10.18
C ALA A 54 -2.99 10.07 10.24
N ARG A 55 -3.68 10.14 9.12
CA ARG A 55 -5.03 9.61 8.96
C ARG A 55 -5.19 9.02 7.56
N VAL A 56 -6.11 8.08 7.42
CA VAL A 56 -6.47 7.55 6.12
C VAL A 56 -7.04 8.68 5.26
N ALA A 57 -6.60 8.77 4.02
CA ALA A 57 -7.10 9.76 3.09
C ALA A 57 -8.56 9.47 2.72
N ARG A 58 -9.35 10.53 2.51
CA ARG A 58 -10.70 10.40 1.98
C ARG A 58 -10.63 10.04 0.50
N PRO A 59 -11.69 9.42 -0.07
CA PRO A 59 -11.67 9.01 -1.48
C PRO A 59 -11.25 10.12 -2.45
N GLU A 60 -11.73 11.34 -2.26
CA GLU A 60 -11.35 12.46 -3.12
C GLU A 60 -9.90 12.87 -2.96
N GLU A 61 -9.32 12.67 -1.77
CA GLU A 61 -7.90 12.91 -1.54
C GLU A 61 -7.03 11.84 -2.21
N VAL A 62 -7.51 10.59 -2.25
CA VAL A 62 -6.81 9.51 -2.95
C VAL A 62 -6.72 9.82 -4.44
N VAL A 63 -7.84 10.22 -5.04
CA VAL A 63 -7.87 10.58 -6.47
C VAL A 63 -6.97 11.78 -6.74
N ALA A 64 -7.02 12.80 -5.89
CA ALA A 64 -6.18 13.99 -6.06
C ALA A 64 -4.68 13.67 -5.97
N ALA A 65 -4.29 12.76 -5.08
CA ALA A 65 -2.89 12.39 -4.87
C ALA A 65 -2.37 11.42 -5.92
N THR A 66 -3.20 10.47 -6.38
CA THR A 66 -2.73 9.34 -7.19
C THR A 66 -3.30 9.30 -8.60
N GLY A 67 -4.46 9.91 -8.83
CA GLY A 67 -5.19 9.79 -10.09
C GLY A 67 -6.04 8.52 -10.19
N PHE A 68 -6.08 7.72 -9.12
CA PHE A 68 -6.82 6.46 -9.10
C PHE A 68 -7.83 6.46 -7.96
N GLU A 69 -8.90 5.69 -8.12
CA GLU A 69 -9.88 5.49 -7.06
C GLU A 69 -9.29 4.61 -5.95
N PRO A 70 -9.79 4.72 -4.70
CA PRO A 70 -9.41 3.80 -3.64
C PRO A 70 -9.65 2.35 -4.07
N GLY A 71 -8.70 1.49 -3.76
CA GLY A 71 -8.74 0.08 -4.17
C GLY A 71 -8.14 -0.19 -5.54
N ALA A 72 -7.91 0.85 -6.36
CA ALA A 72 -7.30 0.71 -7.68
C ALA A 72 -5.90 1.35 -7.75
N VAL A 73 -5.37 1.83 -6.63
CA VAL A 73 -4.08 2.53 -6.58
C VAL A 73 -2.94 1.53 -6.80
N PRO A 74 -2.14 1.66 -7.88
CA PRO A 74 -0.97 0.82 -8.06
C PRO A 74 0.15 1.23 -7.09
N PRO A 75 1.10 0.33 -6.79
CA PRO A 75 2.17 0.63 -5.82
C PRO A 75 3.30 1.46 -6.42
N PHE A 76 3.08 2.13 -7.52
CA PHE A 76 4.09 2.90 -8.24
C PHE A 76 4.06 4.37 -7.86
N PRO A 77 5.16 5.12 -8.09
CA PRO A 77 5.21 6.53 -7.75
C PRO A 77 4.06 7.32 -8.40
N ALA A 78 3.49 8.24 -7.62
CA ALA A 78 2.43 9.13 -8.09
C ALA A 78 2.88 10.58 -7.89
N PRO A 79 2.41 11.52 -8.76
CA PRO A 79 2.95 12.89 -8.78
C PRO A 79 2.82 13.66 -7.46
N HIS A 80 1.76 13.39 -6.71
CA HIS A 80 1.45 14.14 -5.48
C HIS A 80 1.59 13.31 -4.21
N VAL A 81 2.31 12.19 -4.31
CA VAL A 81 2.67 11.36 -3.16
C VAL A 81 4.12 11.64 -2.80
N VAL A 82 4.37 12.09 -1.57
CA VAL A 82 5.71 12.54 -1.16
C VAL A 82 6.61 11.42 -0.67
N GLY A 83 6.07 10.23 -0.43
CA GLY A 83 6.86 9.08 -0.01
C GLY A 83 6.04 7.81 -0.03
N THR A 84 6.74 6.68 -0.08
CA THR A 84 6.13 5.35 -0.08
C THR A 84 6.80 4.51 0.99
N PHE A 85 5.98 3.78 1.74
CA PHE A 85 6.42 2.89 2.81
C PHE A 85 5.85 1.50 2.56
N ILE A 86 6.65 0.47 2.84
CA ILE A 86 6.23 -0.92 2.67
C ILE A 86 6.31 -1.64 4.02
N ASP A 87 5.23 -2.32 4.38
CA ASP A 87 5.20 -3.10 5.62
C ASP A 87 6.20 -4.26 5.54
N GLU A 88 6.95 -4.44 6.61
CA GLU A 88 8.00 -5.46 6.70
C GLU A 88 7.48 -6.86 6.40
N ALA A 89 6.23 -7.16 6.75
CA ALA A 89 5.65 -8.47 6.53
C ALA A 89 5.57 -8.84 5.04
N LEU A 90 5.45 -7.84 4.15
CA LEU A 90 5.43 -8.11 2.70
C LEU A 90 6.77 -8.62 2.21
N LEU A 91 7.86 -8.23 2.85
CA LEU A 91 9.22 -8.59 2.43
C LEU A 91 9.55 -10.06 2.74
N THR A 92 8.70 -10.76 3.48
CA THR A 92 8.92 -12.17 3.84
C THR A 92 8.48 -13.15 2.76
N HIS A 93 7.75 -12.68 1.74
CA HIS A 93 7.26 -13.52 0.64
C HIS A 93 8.21 -13.48 -0.55
N GLU A 94 8.19 -14.54 -1.35
CA GLU A 94 8.93 -14.55 -2.62
C GLU A 94 8.21 -13.77 -3.70
N VAL A 95 6.86 -13.81 -3.68
CA VAL A 95 6.01 -13.11 -4.64
C VAL A 95 4.88 -12.44 -3.88
N VAL A 96 4.61 -11.18 -4.23
CA VAL A 96 3.44 -10.42 -3.77
C VAL A 96 2.66 -9.97 -5.00
N TRP A 97 1.36 -9.76 -4.83
CA TRP A 97 0.46 -9.44 -5.95
C TRP A 97 -0.10 -8.04 -5.77
N CYS A 98 0.16 -7.20 -6.76
CA CYS A 98 -0.16 -5.78 -6.74
C CYS A 98 -1.21 -5.45 -7.78
N GLY A 99 -2.10 -4.50 -7.45
CA GLY A 99 -2.97 -3.91 -8.44
C GLY A 99 -2.17 -3.17 -9.50
N ALA A 100 -2.66 -3.21 -10.74
CA ALA A 100 -1.99 -2.62 -11.89
C ALA A 100 -2.82 -1.49 -12.52
N GLY A 101 -3.43 -0.65 -11.69
CA GLY A 101 -4.18 0.52 -12.13
C GLY A 101 -5.67 0.28 -12.37
N SER A 102 -6.15 -0.94 -12.23
CA SER A 102 -7.57 -1.25 -12.25
C SER A 102 -7.84 -2.47 -11.38
N GLU A 103 -9.09 -2.63 -10.95
CA GLU A 103 -9.51 -3.77 -10.13
C GLU A 103 -9.36 -5.12 -10.83
N ARG A 104 -9.26 -5.11 -12.17
CA ARG A 104 -9.19 -6.33 -12.98
C ARG A 104 -7.78 -6.75 -13.33
N HIS A 105 -6.79 -5.90 -13.04
CA HIS A 105 -5.40 -6.16 -13.41
C HIS A 105 -4.55 -6.23 -12.17
N ILE A 106 -3.96 -7.40 -11.94
CA ILE A 106 -2.99 -7.60 -10.86
C ILE A 106 -1.74 -8.25 -11.46
N MET A 107 -0.60 -7.97 -10.84
CA MET A 107 0.68 -8.52 -11.29
C MET A 107 1.45 -9.06 -10.10
N GLY A 108 2.18 -10.15 -10.33
CA GLY A 108 3.06 -10.75 -9.34
C GLY A 108 4.47 -10.22 -9.47
N LEU A 109 5.04 -9.77 -8.36
CA LEU A 109 6.39 -9.22 -8.30
C LEU A 109 7.09 -9.74 -7.05
N SER A 110 8.42 -9.76 -7.06
CA SER A 110 9.12 -9.95 -5.79
C SER A 110 8.94 -8.69 -4.94
N PRO A 111 8.83 -8.81 -3.63
CA PRO A 111 8.68 -7.63 -2.77
C PRO A 111 9.89 -6.69 -2.82
N LEU A 112 11.09 -7.22 -3.07
CA LEU A 112 12.29 -6.38 -3.25
C LEU A 112 12.18 -5.54 -4.52
N GLU A 113 11.58 -6.08 -5.57
CA GLU A 113 11.33 -5.35 -6.82
C GLU A 113 10.31 -4.23 -6.59
N VAL A 114 9.25 -4.51 -5.85
CA VAL A 114 8.27 -3.50 -5.47
C VAL A 114 8.96 -2.37 -4.70
N ALA A 115 9.75 -2.70 -3.70
CA ALA A 115 10.46 -1.71 -2.90
C ALA A 115 11.44 -0.88 -3.75
N ARG A 116 12.14 -1.52 -4.68
CA ARG A 116 13.10 -0.85 -5.57
C ARG A 116 12.41 0.13 -6.51
N VAL A 117 11.37 -0.31 -7.19
CA VAL A 117 10.64 0.51 -8.17
C VAL A 117 9.95 1.70 -7.52
N THR A 118 9.37 1.49 -6.33
CA THR A 118 8.65 2.53 -5.59
C THR A 118 9.56 3.38 -4.72
N GLN A 119 10.81 2.96 -4.52
CA GLN A 119 11.72 3.56 -3.55
C GLN A 119 11.13 3.53 -2.13
N ALA A 120 10.36 2.49 -1.83
CA ALA A 120 9.68 2.36 -0.56
C ALA A 120 10.65 2.12 0.59
N VAL A 121 10.36 2.73 1.72
CA VAL A 121 11.08 2.50 2.96
C VAL A 121 10.33 1.43 3.75
N ALA A 122 11.05 0.40 4.19
CA ALA A 122 10.46 -0.66 4.99
C ALA A 122 10.19 -0.18 6.42
N ALA A 123 9.03 -0.51 6.95
CA ALA A 123 8.64 -0.14 8.31
C ALA A 123 7.54 -1.07 8.82
N ASP A 124 7.30 -1.04 10.12
CA ASP A 124 6.15 -1.69 10.73
C ASP A 124 4.96 -0.71 10.62
N LEU A 125 3.96 -1.08 9.83
CA LEU A 125 2.83 -0.20 9.51
C LEU A 125 1.49 -0.77 9.96
N ALA A 126 1.45 -2.04 10.38
CA ALA A 126 0.19 -2.75 10.61
C ALA A 126 -0.17 -2.79 12.10
N GLU A 127 -1.49 -2.82 12.38
CA GLU A 127 -1.98 -3.10 13.72
C GLU A 127 -1.46 -4.46 14.18
N GLU A 128 -1.29 -4.60 15.50
CA GLU A 128 -0.92 -5.89 16.08
C GLU A 128 -2.01 -6.93 15.80
N ALA A 129 -1.57 -8.15 15.55
CA ALA A 129 -2.47 -9.25 15.21
C ALA A 129 -3.29 -9.70 16.43
#